data_398f1b5d048f81cab39d3025b42b41f3
#
_entry.id   398f1b5d048f81cab39d3025b42b41f3
#
_cell.length_a   1.000
_cell.length_b   1.000
_cell.length_c   1.000
_cell.angle_alpha   90.00
_cell.angle_beta   90.00
_cell.angle_gamma   90.00
#
_symmetry.space_group_name_H-M   'P 1'
#
loop_
_entity.id
_entity.type
_entity.pdbx_description
1 polymer ?
#
loop_
_entity_poly.entity_id
_entity_poly.type
_entity_poly.pdbx_seq_one_letter_code
_entity_poly.pdbx_strand_id
1 'polypeptide(L)'
;AYGAGSYEIARTLQEHHVDYLAVAVADEGSDLRKAGITASIIIMNPEMTAFKTMFDYKLEPEVYSFHLLDALIKEAEKEGITNFPIHVKLDTGMHRLGFAPEDMPRLIERLKGQNAVIPRSVFSHFVGSDAQQFDAFTLKQIETFEKASMLLQEAFPYKILRHICNSAGIERFPGAQFDMVRLGIGLYGISPIDNSIMHNVSTLK
;
A
#
# COMPACT_ATOMS: atom_id res chain seq x y z
N ALA A 1 6.40 -11.29 -7.05
CA ALA A 1 6.17 -11.61 -8.48
C ALA A 1 5.80 -13.09 -8.72
N TYR A 2 5.36 -13.80 -7.64
CA TYR A 2 4.87 -15.20 -7.73
C TYR A 2 5.81 -16.15 -8.50
N GLY A 3 7.13 -15.90 -8.44
CA GLY A 3 8.12 -16.71 -9.13
C GLY A 3 8.42 -16.32 -10.59
N ALA A 4 7.74 -15.29 -11.13
CA ALA A 4 7.88 -14.88 -12.53
C ALA A 4 9.09 -13.96 -12.83
N GLY A 5 9.95 -13.69 -11.84
CA GLY A 5 11.05 -12.74 -11.97
C GLY A 5 10.62 -11.30 -11.62
N SER A 6 11.21 -10.75 -10.57
CA SER A 6 10.80 -9.42 -10.06
C SER A 6 11.16 -8.31 -11.04
N TYR A 7 12.32 -8.40 -11.67
CA TYR A 7 12.80 -7.39 -12.61
C TYR A 7 11.98 -7.37 -13.91
N GLU A 8 11.75 -8.52 -14.51
CA GLU A 8 10.99 -8.65 -15.76
C GLU A 8 9.57 -8.11 -15.61
N ILE A 9 8.91 -8.48 -14.51
CA ILE A 9 7.56 -7.98 -14.20
C ILE A 9 7.59 -6.48 -13.92
N ALA A 10 8.51 -5.99 -13.10
CA ALA A 10 8.62 -4.57 -12.79
C ALA A 10 8.89 -3.71 -14.04
N ARG A 11 9.78 -4.17 -14.92
CA ARG A 11 10.08 -3.51 -16.18
C ARG A 11 8.84 -3.44 -17.08
N THR A 12 8.16 -4.56 -17.27
CA THR A 12 6.93 -4.61 -18.08
C THR A 12 5.86 -3.67 -17.53
N LEU A 13 5.63 -3.68 -16.21
CA LEU A 13 4.66 -2.81 -15.57
C LEU A 13 5.04 -1.34 -15.71
N GLN A 14 6.32 -0.99 -15.57
CA GLN A 14 6.81 0.36 -15.79
C GLN A 14 6.64 0.82 -17.24
N GLU A 15 6.92 -0.03 -18.23
CA GLU A 15 6.70 0.24 -19.65
C GLU A 15 5.20 0.49 -19.96
N HIS A 16 4.31 -0.14 -19.19
CA HIS A 16 2.86 0.07 -19.26
C HIS A 16 2.33 1.15 -18.30
N HIS A 17 3.21 1.99 -17.76
CA HIS A 17 2.86 3.17 -16.96
C HIS A 17 2.06 2.88 -15.70
N VAL A 18 2.36 1.78 -15.00
CA VAL A 18 1.79 1.52 -13.67
C VAL A 18 2.30 2.58 -12.69
N ASP A 19 1.42 3.15 -11.89
CA ASP A 19 1.76 4.25 -10.96
C ASP A 19 2.67 3.79 -9.82
N TYR A 20 2.39 2.60 -9.26
CA TYR A 20 3.11 2.05 -8.12
C TYR A 20 3.43 0.57 -8.30
N LEU A 21 4.62 0.19 -7.86
CA LEU A 21 4.99 -1.19 -7.58
C LEU A 21 4.98 -1.40 -6.06
N ALA A 22 4.72 -2.61 -5.60
CA ALA A 22 4.80 -2.97 -4.19
C ALA A 22 5.70 -4.20 -4.02
N VAL A 23 6.64 -4.10 -3.09
CA VAL A 23 7.55 -5.19 -2.71
C VAL A 23 7.49 -5.43 -1.20
N ALA A 24 7.95 -6.57 -0.74
CA ALA A 24 7.84 -6.91 0.68
C ALA A 24 8.85 -6.11 1.52
N VAL A 25 10.10 -6.09 1.14
CA VAL A 25 11.22 -5.53 1.94
C VAL A 25 12.07 -4.54 1.13
N ALA A 26 12.85 -3.72 1.82
CA ALA A 26 13.67 -2.68 1.19
C ALA A 26 14.74 -3.23 0.23
N ASP A 27 15.28 -4.41 0.50
CA ASP A 27 16.28 -5.03 -0.37
C ASP A 27 15.72 -5.34 -1.77
N GLU A 28 14.49 -5.88 -1.86
CA GLU A 28 13.81 -6.08 -3.14
C GLU A 28 13.64 -4.77 -3.91
N GLY A 29 13.26 -3.69 -3.21
CA GLY A 29 13.10 -2.37 -3.81
C GLY A 29 14.43 -1.78 -4.28
N SER A 30 15.50 -1.91 -3.49
CA SER A 30 16.83 -1.44 -3.85
C SER A 30 17.41 -2.18 -5.06
N ASP A 31 17.16 -3.47 -5.15
CA ASP A 31 17.62 -4.28 -6.29
C ASP A 31 16.89 -3.90 -7.59
N LEU A 32 15.59 -3.61 -7.52
CA LEU A 32 14.84 -3.05 -8.65
C LEU A 32 15.40 -1.67 -9.07
N ARG A 33 15.73 -0.80 -8.11
CA ARG A 33 16.37 0.51 -8.40
C ARG A 33 17.71 0.35 -9.08
N LYS A 34 18.59 -0.54 -8.58
CA LYS A 34 19.90 -0.86 -9.20
C LYS A 34 19.74 -1.39 -10.62
N ALA A 35 18.66 -2.12 -10.89
CA ALA A 35 18.30 -2.62 -12.22
C ALA A 35 17.64 -1.58 -13.15
N GLY A 36 17.48 -0.32 -12.70
CA GLY A 36 16.96 0.78 -13.52
C GLY A 36 15.45 1.02 -13.44
N ILE A 37 14.75 0.41 -12.50
CA ILE A 37 13.33 0.69 -12.28
C ILE A 37 13.19 2.06 -11.60
N THR A 38 12.40 2.95 -12.20
CA THR A 38 12.17 4.34 -11.73
C THR A 38 10.75 4.56 -11.20
N ALA A 39 9.81 3.67 -11.50
CA ALA A 39 8.44 3.71 -10.96
C ALA A 39 8.43 3.82 -9.43
N SER A 40 7.41 4.43 -8.83
CA SER A 40 7.28 4.49 -7.37
C SER A 40 7.17 3.08 -6.78
N ILE A 41 7.88 2.83 -5.66
CA ILE A 41 7.92 1.51 -5.01
C ILE A 41 7.49 1.64 -3.56
N ILE A 42 6.44 0.91 -3.20
CA ILE A 42 5.95 0.79 -1.82
C ILE A 42 6.62 -0.40 -1.15
N ILE A 43 7.13 -0.20 0.07
CA ILE A 43 7.65 -1.28 0.93
C ILE A 43 6.55 -1.70 1.90
N MET A 44 6.05 -2.93 1.76
CA MET A 44 4.90 -3.45 2.51
C MET A 44 5.24 -4.00 3.89
N ASN A 45 6.52 -4.24 4.18
CA ASN A 45 7.00 -4.67 5.50
C ASN A 45 8.34 -3.98 5.80
N PRO A 46 8.33 -2.66 6.04
CA PRO A 46 9.56 -1.90 6.28
C PRO A 46 10.20 -2.30 7.61
N GLU A 47 11.48 -2.56 7.58
CA GLU A 47 12.31 -2.76 8.74
C GLU A 47 12.98 -1.44 9.16
N MET A 48 13.02 -1.16 10.47
CA MET A 48 13.63 0.08 10.98
C MET A 48 15.12 0.18 10.67
N THR A 49 15.80 -0.95 10.55
CA THR A 49 17.23 -1.03 10.15
C THR A 49 17.47 -0.65 8.70
N ALA A 50 16.43 -0.63 7.87
CA ALA A 50 16.50 -0.34 6.44
C ALA A 50 16.06 1.10 6.07
N PHE A 51 15.79 1.98 7.03
CA PHE A 51 15.34 3.35 6.73
C PHE A 51 16.32 4.10 5.82
N LYS A 52 17.63 4.01 6.11
CA LYS A 52 18.63 4.64 5.25
C LYS A 52 18.56 4.13 3.81
N THR A 53 18.41 2.83 3.60
CA THR A 53 18.22 2.24 2.27
C THR A 53 16.95 2.79 1.60
N MET A 54 15.85 2.92 2.35
CA MET A 54 14.61 3.48 1.81
C MET A 54 14.80 4.94 1.37
N PHE A 55 15.51 5.75 2.15
CA PHE A 55 15.82 7.13 1.80
C PHE A 55 16.72 7.22 0.56
N ASP A 56 17.82 6.49 0.55
CA ASP A 56 18.82 6.51 -0.53
C ASP A 56 18.22 6.07 -1.87
N TYR A 57 17.33 5.08 -1.86
CA TYR A 57 16.70 4.53 -3.06
C TYR A 57 15.28 5.05 -3.33
N LYS A 58 14.79 6.03 -2.54
CA LYS A 58 13.44 6.61 -2.67
C LYS A 58 12.36 5.53 -2.68
N LEU A 59 12.38 4.66 -1.66
CA LEU A 59 11.41 3.60 -1.45
C LEU A 59 10.40 4.07 -0.39
N GLU A 60 9.12 4.01 -0.69
CA GLU A 60 8.05 4.60 0.10
C GLU A 60 7.48 3.58 1.09
N PRO A 61 7.74 3.68 2.42
CA PRO A 61 7.33 2.66 3.37
C PRO A 61 5.83 2.72 3.69
N GLU A 62 5.22 1.53 3.88
CA GLU A 62 4.01 1.35 4.66
C GLU A 62 4.29 1.76 6.12
N VAL A 63 3.36 2.49 6.75
CA VAL A 63 3.42 2.83 8.18
C VAL A 63 2.15 2.37 8.86
N TYR A 64 2.29 1.49 9.84
CA TYR A 64 1.19 0.77 10.47
C TYR A 64 1.12 0.90 12.00
N SER A 65 2.07 1.62 12.61
CA SER A 65 2.10 1.83 14.07
C SER A 65 2.80 3.14 14.43
N PHE A 66 2.48 3.69 15.61
CA PHE A 66 3.15 4.86 16.13
C PHE A 66 4.64 4.62 16.36
N HIS A 67 5.01 3.41 16.81
CA HIS A 67 6.41 3.06 17.00
C HIS A 67 7.23 3.16 15.71
N LEU A 68 6.71 2.59 14.61
CA LEU A 68 7.35 2.68 13.31
C LEU A 68 7.37 4.12 12.77
N LEU A 69 6.25 4.85 12.93
CA LEU A 69 6.14 6.25 12.50
C LEU A 69 7.15 7.14 13.22
N ASP A 70 7.24 7.05 14.54
CA ASP A 70 8.14 7.87 15.33
C ASP A 70 9.61 7.55 15.05
N ALA A 71 9.94 6.28 14.85
CA ALA A 71 11.29 5.86 14.48
C ALA A 71 11.69 6.39 13.08
N LEU A 72 10.76 6.32 12.10
CA LEU A 72 10.99 6.84 10.75
C LEU A 72 11.16 8.36 10.75
N ILE A 73 10.29 9.09 11.46
CA ILE A 73 10.39 10.55 11.59
C ILE A 73 11.75 10.93 12.18
N LYS A 74 12.13 10.30 13.31
CA LYS A 74 13.40 10.56 13.98
C LYS A 74 14.61 10.34 13.05
N GLU A 75 14.61 9.27 12.27
CA GLU A 75 15.72 9.00 11.36
C GLU A 75 15.71 9.95 10.16
N ALA A 76 14.53 10.30 9.61
CA ALA A 76 14.42 11.30 8.57
C ALA A 76 14.90 12.69 9.02
N GLU A 77 14.52 13.12 10.23
CA GLU A 77 15.00 14.39 10.82
C GLU A 77 16.53 14.40 10.98
N LYS A 78 17.12 13.30 11.44
CA LYS A 78 18.57 13.13 11.57
C LYS A 78 19.31 13.26 10.24
N GLU A 79 18.73 12.72 9.17
CA GLU A 79 19.27 12.80 7.79
C GLU A 79 18.88 14.13 7.10
N GLY A 80 18.16 15.03 7.76
CA GLY A 80 17.70 16.31 7.18
C GLY A 80 16.65 16.17 6.09
N ILE A 81 15.93 15.05 6.08
CA ILE A 81 14.90 14.73 5.08
C ILE A 81 13.58 15.38 5.48
N THR A 82 12.89 15.95 4.48
CA THR A 82 11.55 16.53 4.65
C THR A 82 10.60 16.00 3.59
N ASN A 83 9.32 15.90 3.95
CA ASN A 83 8.24 15.46 3.08
C ASN A 83 8.48 14.08 2.45
N PHE A 84 9.15 13.17 3.16
CA PHE A 84 9.33 11.81 2.66
C PHE A 84 7.98 11.08 2.57
N PRO A 85 7.61 10.53 1.41
CA PRO A 85 6.30 9.93 1.22
C PRO A 85 6.15 8.64 2.01
N ILE A 86 5.01 8.49 2.69
CA ILE A 86 4.62 7.28 3.42
C ILE A 86 3.21 6.83 3.03
N HIS A 87 2.94 5.55 3.24
CA HIS A 87 1.63 4.94 3.00
C HIS A 87 1.03 4.47 4.33
N VAL A 88 0.03 5.19 4.81
CA VAL A 88 -0.63 4.90 6.09
C VAL A 88 -1.51 3.68 5.96
N LYS A 89 -1.29 2.67 6.78
CA LYS A 89 -2.13 1.47 6.83
C LYS A 89 -3.12 1.52 7.97
N LEU A 90 -4.38 1.25 7.67
CA LEU A 90 -5.47 1.11 8.63
C LEU A 90 -5.82 -0.36 8.83
N ASP A 91 -6.07 -0.75 10.08
CA ASP A 91 -6.70 -2.03 10.38
C ASP A 91 -8.22 -1.85 10.40
N THR A 92 -8.88 -2.40 9.42
CA THR A 92 -10.34 -2.39 9.30
C THR A 92 -10.98 -3.73 9.62
N GLY A 93 -10.20 -4.64 10.25
CA GLY A 93 -10.70 -5.94 10.68
C GLY A 93 -9.82 -7.14 10.32
N MET A 94 -8.65 -6.92 9.71
CA MET A 94 -7.70 -8.02 9.44
C MET A 94 -6.87 -8.39 10.67
N HIS A 95 -6.68 -7.44 11.58
CA HIS A 95 -5.97 -7.61 12.87
C HIS A 95 -4.53 -8.15 12.70
N ARG A 96 -3.84 -7.68 11.65
CA ARG A 96 -2.46 -8.04 11.38
C ARG A 96 -1.52 -6.84 11.56
N LEU A 97 -1.73 -5.78 10.79
CA LEU A 97 -0.99 -4.53 10.82
C LEU A 97 -1.93 -3.38 10.48
N GLY A 98 -1.73 -2.21 11.07
CA GLY A 98 -2.48 -1.00 10.78
C GLY A 98 -2.85 -0.23 12.03
N PHE A 99 -3.08 1.07 11.88
CA PHE A 99 -3.68 1.88 12.93
C PHE A 99 -5.16 1.53 13.07
N ALA A 100 -5.64 1.45 14.30
CA ALA A 100 -7.07 1.31 14.54
C ALA A 100 -7.82 2.59 14.10
N PRO A 101 -9.08 2.51 13.67
CA PRO A 101 -9.87 3.69 13.31
C PRO A 101 -9.94 4.74 14.43
N GLU A 102 -9.92 4.30 15.68
CA GLU A 102 -9.94 5.14 16.87
C GLU A 102 -8.63 5.94 17.06
N ASP A 103 -7.54 5.49 16.48
CA ASP A 103 -6.23 6.17 16.53
C ASP A 103 -6.14 7.37 15.57
N MET A 104 -7.10 7.54 14.66
CA MET A 104 -7.05 8.58 13.61
C MET A 104 -6.81 9.99 14.14
N PRO A 105 -7.49 10.49 15.20
CA PRO A 105 -7.23 11.83 15.70
C PRO A 105 -5.79 12.01 16.17
N ARG A 106 -5.24 11.05 16.90
CA ARG A 106 -3.85 11.04 17.38
C ARG A 106 -2.84 10.94 16.23
N LEU A 107 -3.14 10.11 15.23
CA LEU A 107 -2.29 9.97 14.03
C LEU A 107 -2.23 11.26 13.22
N ILE A 108 -3.37 11.92 13.01
CA ILE A 108 -3.46 13.21 12.32
C ILE A 108 -2.65 14.28 13.07
N GLU A 109 -2.82 14.39 14.38
CA GLU A 109 -2.04 15.30 15.20
C GLU A 109 -0.54 15.04 15.06
N ARG A 110 -0.13 13.77 15.15
CA ARG A 110 1.29 13.38 15.02
C ARG A 110 1.86 13.72 13.64
N LEU A 111 1.11 13.49 12.57
CA LEU A 111 1.53 13.80 11.20
C LEU A 111 1.61 15.32 10.94
N LYS A 112 0.70 16.11 11.53
CA LYS A 112 0.74 17.58 11.44
C LYS A 112 1.86 18.22 12.26
N GLY A 113 2.27 17.58 13.34
CA GLY A 113 3.30 18.09 14.26
C GLY A 113 4.75 17.92 13.79
N GLN A 114 4.98 17.62 12.50
CA GLN A 114 6.30 17.39 11.91
C GLN A 114 6.31 17.66 10.41
N ASN A 115 7.48 17.71 9.80
CA ASN A 115 7.65 17.91 8.35
C ASN A 115 8.58 16.86 7.69
N ALA A 116 9.04 15.88 8.44
CA ALA A 116 9.95 14.84 7.93
C ALA A 116 9.25 13.91 6.93
N VAL A 117 7.99 13.51 7.22
CA VAL A 117 7.22 12.60 6.38
C VAL A 117 5.89 13.22 5.94
N ILE A 118 5.35 12.73 4.83
CA ILE A 118 4.07 13.17 4.27
C ILE A 118 3.20 11.97 3.87
N PRO A 119 1.95 11.85 4.33
CA PRO A 119 1.06 10.78 3.90
C PRO A 119 0.70 10.93 2.41
N ARG A 120 1.21 10.02 1.60
CA ARG A 120 0.94 9.93 0.16
C ARG A 120 -0.33 9.15 -0.11
N SER A 121 -0.55 8.07 0.64
CA SER A 121 -1.77 7.29 0.58
C SER A 121 -2.21 6.79 1.95
N VAL A 122 -3.46 6.37 2.02
CA VAL A 122 -4.03 5.61 3.13
C VAL A 122 -4.71 4.36 2.58
N PHE A 123 -4.49 3.21 3.23
CA PHE A 123 -5.02 1.96 2.73
C PHE A 123 -5.35 0.95 3.83
N SER A 124 -6.11 -0.05 3.45
CA SER A 124 -6.36 -1.26 4.23
C SER A 124 -6.31 -2.50 3.36
N HIS A 125 -6.65 -3.66 3.89
CA HIS A 125 -6.65 -4.92 3.15
C HIS A 125 -7.89 -5.75 3.48
N PHE A 126 -8.55 -6.27 2.43
CA PHE A 126 -9.68 -7.16 2.59
C PHE A 126 -9.26 -8.55 3.10
N VAL A 127 -10.05 -9.09 4.01
CA VAL A 127 -9.82 -10.42 4.60
C VAL A 127 -10.45 -11.51 3.76
N GLY A 128 -11.70 -11.32 3.32
CA GLY A 128 -12.53 -12.35 2.69
C GLY A 128 -13.27 -11.86 1.44
N SER A 129 -12.68 -10.93 0.68
CA SER A 129 -13.31 -10.40 -0.53
C SER A 129 -13.45 -11.42 -1.67
N ASP A 130 -12.80 -12.56 -1.55
CA ASP A 130 -12.82 -13.67 -2.50
C ASP A 130 -14.03 -14.63 -2.31
N ALA A 131 -14.73 -14.57 -1.17
CA ALA A 131 -15.80 -15.51 -0.85
C ALA A 131 -17.08 -14.80 -0.40
N GLN A 132 -18.21 -15.14 -1.06
CA GLN A 132 -19.51 -14.51 -0.85
C GLN A 132 -20.00 -14.58 0.61
N GLN A 133 -19.67 -15.64 1.33
CA GLN A 133 -20.04 -15.79 2.74
C GLN A 133 -19.47 -14.69 3.64
N PHE A 134 -18.44 -13.98 3.21
CA PHE A 134 -17.80 -12.88 3.94
C PHE A 134 -18.20 -11.49 3.44
N ASP A 135 -19.20 -11.37 2.55
CA ASP A 135 -19.60 -10.09 1.97
C ASP A 135 -20.01 -9.07 3.03
N ALA A 136 -20.78 -9.48 4.02
CA ALA A 136 -21.21 -8.59 5.11
C ALA A 136 -19.98 -8.02 5.88
N PHE A 137 -18.96 -8.85 6.11
CA PHE A 137 -17.72 -8.42 6.74
C PHE A 137 -16.91 -7.49 5.82
N THR A 138 -16.81 -7.81 4.54
CA THR A 138 -16.12 -6.98 3.54
C THR A 138 -16.77 -5.61 3.41
N LEU A 139 -18.10 -5.54 3.36
CA LEU A 139 -18.85 -4.27 3.36
C LEU A 139 -18.58 -3.45 4.64
N LYS A 140 -18.47 -4.10 5.79
CA LYS A 140 -18.09 -3.43 7.04
C LYS A 140 -16.68 -2.89 7.01
N GLN A 141 -15.73 -3.62 6.41
CA GLN A 141 -14.37 -3.12 6.20
C GLN A 141 -14.37 -1.88 5.29
N ILE A 142 -15.18 -1.85 4.21
CA ILE A 142 -15.30 -0.70 3.31
C ILE A 142 -15.83 0.51 4.09
N GLU A 143 -16.94 0.37 4.81
CA GLU A 143 -17.53 1.45 5.60
C GLU A 143 -16.54 2.04 6.61
N THR A 144 -15.84 1.16 7.34
CA THR A 144 -14.84 1.55 8.34
C THR A 144 -13.67 2.29 7.69
N PHE A 145 -13.17 1.75 6.57
CA PHE A 145 -12.09 2.38 5.81
C PHE A 145 -12.48 3.75 5.26
N GLU A 146 -13.67 3.86 4.67
CA GLU A 146 -14.16 5.10 4.10
C GLU A 146 -14.21 6.22 5.14
N LYS A 147 -14.79 5.94 6.30
CA LYS A 147 -14.88 6.92 7.42
C LYS A 147 -13.48 7.34 7.91
N ALA A 148 -12.61 6.39 8.19
CA ALA A 148 -11.30 6.69 8.74
C ALA A 148 -10.38 7.39 7.70
N SER A 149 -10.41 6.95 6.44
CA SER A 149 -9.62 7.57 5.37
C SER A 149 -10.09 8.98 5.03
N MET A 150 -11.39 9.26 5.15
CA MET A 150 -11.96 10.60 4.96
C MET A 150 -11.45 11.58 6.02
N LEU A 151 -11.43 11.16 7.29
CA LEU A 151 -10.86 11.98 8.37
C LEU A 151 -9.41 12.38 8.09
N LEU A 152 -8.61 11.44 7.58
CA LEU A 152 -7.23 11.75 7.20
C LEU A 152 -7.19 12.73 6.02
N GLN A 153 -8.00 12.51 4.98
CA GLN A 153 -8.04 13.40 3.81
C GLN A 153 -8.44 14.82 4.17
N GLU A 154 -9.45 15.00 5.03
CA GLU A 154 -9.92 16.32 5.46
C GLU A 154 -8.89 17.08 6.30
N ALA A 155 -7.98 16.36 6.94
CA ALA A 155 -6.94 16.95 7.77
C ALA A 155 -5.80 17.61 6.97
N PHE A 156 -5.66 17.29 5.67
CA PHE A 156 -4.57 17.76 4.82
C PHE A 156 -5.08 18.45 3.54
N PRO A 157 -4.42 19.53 3.08
CA PRO A 157 -4.89 20.32 1.93
C PRO A 157 -4.54 19.72 0.57
N TYR A 158 -3.88 18.57 0.54
CA TYR A 158 -3.47 17.88 -0.69
C TYR A 158 -4.13 16.50 -0.77
N LYS A 159 -4.17 15.94 -1.97
CA LYS A 159 -4.77 14.64 -2.21
C LYS A 159 -3.95 13.52 -1.57
N ILE A 160 -4.61 12.73 -0.72
CA ILE A 160 -4.11 11.47 -0.18
C ILE A 160 -4.83 10.33 -0.92
N LEU A 161 -4.10 9.46 -1.61
CA LEU A 161 -4.68 8.36 -2.36
C LEU A 161 -5.29 7.32 -1.41
N ARG A 162 -6.53 6.93 -1.65
CA ARG A 162 -7.24 5.93 -0.85
C ARG A 162 -7.33 4.62 -1.62
N HIS A 163 -6.99 3.51 -0.98
CA HIS A 163 -7.08 2.20 -1.63
C HIS A 163 -7.28 1.05 -0.65
N ILE A 164 -8.15 0.10 -1.00
CA ILE A 164 -8.43 -1.08 -0.18
C ILE A 164 -8.47 -2.37 -1.00
N CYS A 165 -8.91 -2.31 -2.28
CA CYS A 165 -9.11 -3.48 -3.12
C CYS A 165 -7.81 -4.24 -3.39
N ASN A 166 -7.82 -5.54 -3.11
CA ASN A 166 -6.94 -6.57 -3.66
C ASN A 166 -7.56 -7.11 -4.97
N SER A 167 -6.98 -8.14 -5.60
CA SER A 167 -7.49 -8.69 -6.86
C SER A 167 -8.97 -9.10 -6.79
N ALA A 168 -9.41 -9.76 -5.72
CA ALA A 168 -10.81 -10.14 -5.53
C ALA A 168 -11.72 -8.91 -5.31
N GLY A 169 -11.24 -7.93 -4.55
CA GLY A 169 -11.97 -6.69 -4.33
C GLY A 169 -12.19 -5.88 -5.61
N ILE A 170 -11.21 -5.89 -6.53
CA ILE A 170 -11.34 -5.25 -7.84
C ILE A 170 -12.52 -5.85 -8.62
N GLU A 171 -12.66 -7.16 -8.60
CA GLU A 171 -13.67 -7.90 -9.34
C GLU A 171 -15.06 -7.79 -8.68
N ARG A 172 -15.15 -7.98 -7.35
CA ARG A 172 -16.41 -8.12 -6.64
C ARG A 172 -16.96 -6.84 -6.02
N PHE A 173 -16.09 -5.87 -5.73
CA PHE A 173 -16.49 -4.62 -5.04
C PHE A 173 -16.02 -3.38 -5.82
N PRO A 174 -16.49 -3.18 -7.07
CA PRO A 174 -16.01 -2.08 -7.91
C PRO A 174 -16.28 -0.70 -7.30
N GLY A 175 -17.32 -0.54 -6.45
CA GLY A 175 -17.59 0.69 -5.71
C GLY A 175 -16.55 1.04 -4.63
N ALA A 176 -15.66 0.10 -4.27
CA ALA A 176 -14.62 0.28 -3.26
C ALA A 176 -13.21 0.48 -3.86
N GLN A 177 -13.09 0.74 -5.15
CA GLN A 177 -11.79 0.94 -5.80
C GLN A 177 -11.12 2.27 -5.40
N PHE A 178 -11.90 3.25 -4.97
CA PHE A 178 -11.43 4.59 -4.58
C PHE A 178 -10.47 5.22 -5.62
N ASP A 179 -9.24 5.57 -5.19
CA ASP A 179 -8.28 6.25 -6.05
C ASP A 179 -7.26 5.30 -6.68
N MET A 180 -7.04 4.12 -6.09
CA MET A 180 -6.06 3.13 -6.54
C MET A 180 -6.48 1.72 -6.13
N VAL A 181 -6.05 0.71 -6.86
CA VAL A 181 -6.23 -0.71 -6.53
C VAL A 181 -4.89 -1.43 -6.47
N ARG A 182 -4.83 -2.54 -5.76
CA ARG A 182 -3.62 -3.36 -5.67
C ARG A 182 -3.86 -4.70 -6.37
N LEU A 183 -3.42 -4.78 -7.61
CA LEU A 183 -3.52 -5.99 -8.40
C LEU A 183 -2.37 -6.95 -8.04
N GLY A 184 -2.71 -8.10 -7.49
CA GLY A 184 -1.80 -9.17 -7.14
C GLY A 184 -1.93 -10.36 -8.09
N ILE A 185 -2.55 -11.47 -7.62
CA ILE A 185 -2.67 -12.70 -8.41
C ILE A 185 -3.43 -12.49 -9.74
N GLY A 186 -4.39 -11.58 -9.77
CA GLY A 186 -5.12 -11.25 -11.00
C GLY A 186 -4.24 -10.72 -12.13
N LEU A 187 -3.06 -10.14 -11.83
CA LEU A 187 -2.09 -9.72 -12.85
C LEU A 187 -1.60 -10.91 -13.71
N TYR A 188 -1.62 -12.10 -13.15
CA TYR A 188 -1.15 -13.32 -13.81
C TYR A 188 -2.26 -14.10 -14.50
N GLY A 189 -3.44 -13.48 -14.66
CA GLY A 189 -4.56 -14.08 -15.38
C GLY A 189 -5.31 -15.16 -14.62
N ILE A 190 -5.22 -15.16 -13.30
CA ILE A 190 -5.92 -16.11 -12.42
C ILE A 190 -6.94 -15.34 -11.59
N SER A 191 -8.23 -15.72 -11.71
CA SER A 191 -9.27 -15.18 -10.82
C SER A 191 -9.04 -15.62 -9.39
N PRO A 192 -9.00 -14.71 -8.42
CA PRO A 192 -8.85 -15.07 -7.02
C PRO A 192 -10.15 -15.66 -6.41
N ILE A 193 -11.26 -15.66 -7.14
CA ILE A 193 -12.58 -16.10 -6.65
C ILE A 193 -12.75 -17.60 -6.83
N ASP A 194 -12.45 -18.11 -8.02
CA ASP A 194 -12.70 -19.49 -8.42
C ASP A 194 -11.47 -20.19 -9.03
N ASN A 195 -10.32 -19.51 -9.06
CA ASN A 195 -9.08 -19.97 -9.69
C ASN A 195 -9.21 -20.24 -11.21
N SER A 196 -10.25 -19.70 -11.84
CA SER A 196 -10.39 -19.78 -13.30
C SER A 196 -9.36 -18.92 -14.01
N ILE A 197 -9.08 -19.25 -15.28
CA ILE A 197 -8.25 -18.43 -16.15
C ILE A 197 -9.10 -17.26 -16.64
N MET A 198 -8.64 -16.03 -16.40
CA MET A 198 -9.31 -14.83 -16.83
C MET A 198 -9.20 -14.66 -18.35
N HIS A 199 -10.31 -14.34 -19.00
CA HIS A 199 -10.33 -14.08 -20.45
C HIS A 199 -9.48 -12.84 -20.79
N ASN A 200 -8.77 -12.91 -21.92
CA ASN A 200 -7.91 -11.84 -22.44
C ASN A 200 -6.69 -11.49 -21.57
N VAL A 201 -6.30 -12.35 -20.65
CA VAL A 201 -5.07 -12.21 -19.87
C VAL A 201 -4.16 -13.40 -20.18
N SER A 202 -2.88 -13.13 -20.47
CA SER A 202 -1.88 -14.19 -20.60
C SER A 202 -1.54 -14.76 -19.22
N THR A 203 -1.69 -16.06 -19.07
CA THR A 203 -1.28 -16.76 -17.86
C THR A 203 0.19 -17.17 -17.92
N LEU A 204 0.85 -17.10 -16.79
CA LEU A 204 2.15 -17.78 -16.64
C LEU A 204 1.93 -19.29 -16.66
N LYS A 205 2.65 -19.98 -17.54
CA LYS A 205 2.66 -21.43 -17.60
C LYS A 205 3.82 -21.97 -16.76
#